data_33350537e023b7deb714323075f1a7db
#
_entry.id   33350537e023b7deb714323075f1a7db
#
_cell.length_a   1.000
_cell.length_b   1.000
_cell.length_c   1.000
_cell.angle_alpha   90.00
_cell.angle_beta   90.00
_cell.angle_gamma   90.00
#
_symmetry.space_group_name_H-M   'P 1'
#
loop_
_entity.id
_entity.type
_entity.pdbx_description
1 polymer ?
#
loop_
_entity_poly.entity_id
_entity_poly.type
_entity_poly.pdbx_seq_one_letter_code
_entity_poly.pdbx_strand_id
1 'polypeptide(L)'
;MAESKILKSKPRLGFWTLWNISFGFFGVQIAYALQSANVSRIFATLGADPHTLSYFWILPPLAGIIVQPIVGSMSDRTWTRFGRRIPYLFVGSLVAVIVMCLMPNAGSFTHYMNAMLFGVISLMLLDTSVNMAMQPYKMLVGDMVNEEQKGLAYSIQSFLCNAGSLVGYLFPFLFAMWGIQNTAAPGIVPDTVIYSFYIGAVILILCGIYTVVKVKEMPPKQFEEFHGITAEEKKEKSDFISLLLHAPKVFWTVGLVQFFSWAAFMYMWTYTNGAIAHNVWGTGDTSSAGYQEAGNWVGVLFAVQAIGSVCWALLLPMFKSRKVGYSLSLVLGGVGFISTFFIHDQYLLFVSYVLIGFAWAAMLAMPFTILTNSVSGKNMGAYLGLFNGTICIPQIVAALVGGSLLRLI
;
A
#
# COMPACT_ATOMS: atom_id res chain seq x y z
N MET A 1 11.87 -17.35 -42.05
CA MET A 1 12.53 -17.83 -40.84
C MET A 1 13.02 -16.59 -40.11
N ALA A 2 12.34 -16.13 -39.09
CA ALA A 2 12.85 -15.05 -38.27
C ALA A 2 13.99 -15.62 -37.38
N GLU A 3 15.20 -15.12 -37.56
CA GLU A 3 16.31 -15.41 -36.66
C GLU A 3 15.87 -15.03 -35.25
N SER A 4 15.78 -16.01 -34.36
CA SER A 4 15.62 -15.76 -32.93
C SER A 4 16.86 -15.01 -32.47
N LYS A 5 16.80 -13.68 -32.36
CA LYS A 5 17.85 -12.91 -31.69
C LYS A 5 18.03 -13.50 -30.29
N ILE A 6 19.16 -14.16 -30.08
CA ILE A 6 19.56 -14.62 -28.75
C ILE A 6 19.67 -13.39 -27.86
N LEU A 7 18.70 -13.22 -26.96
CA LEU A 7 18.72 -12.14 -25.99
C LEU A 7 19.95 -12.27 -25.09
N LYS A 8 20.73 -11.20 -24.98
CA LYS A 8 21.85 -11.18 -24.02
C LYS A 8 21.29 -11.24 -22.61
N SER A 9 21.89 -12.06 -21.75
CA SER A 9 21.52 -12.06 -20.33
C SER A 9 21.96 -10.75 -19.66
N LYS A 10 21.11 -10.19 -18.80
CA LYS A 10 21.45 -9.00 -18.01
C LYS A 10 22.65 -9.30 -17.10
N PRO A 11 23.57 -8.35 -16.89
CA PRO A 11 24.72 -8.55 -16.01
C PRO A 11 24.29 -8.81 -14.57
N ARG A 12 25.09 -9.58 -13.83
CA ARG A 12 24.90 -9.72 -12.38
C ARG A 12 25.21 -8.41 -11.68
N LEU A 13 24.30 -7.99 -10.82
CA LEU A 13 24.44 -6.77 -10.02
C LEU A 13 24.96 -7.11 -8.61
N GLY A 14 25.81 -6.25 -8.07
CA GLY A 14 26.25 -6.37 -6.68
C GLY A 14 25.12 -6.08 -5.70
N PHE A 15 25.24 -6.59 -4.45
CA PHE A 15 24.25 -6.40 -3.39
C PHE A 15 23.86 -4.94 -3.19
N TRP A 16 24.80 -4.03 -3.13
CA TRP A 16 24.54 -2.59 -2.94
C TRP A 16 23.80 -1.96 -4.11
N THR A 17 23.99 -2.46 -5.33
CA THR A 17 23.21 -1.99 -6.47
C THR A 17 21.75 -2.44 -6.37
N LEU A 18 21.51 -3.70 -5.97
CA LEU A 18 20.16 -4.21 -5.71
C LEU A 18 19.47 -3.44 -4.58
N TRP A 19 20.21 -3.12 -3.51
CA TRP A 19 19.74 -2.30 -2.40
C TRP A 19 19.34 -0.90 -2.88
N ASN A 20 20.21 -0.23 -3.64
CA ASN A 20 19.98 1.13 -4.13
C ASN A 20 18.73 1.24 -5.03
N ILE A 21 18.48 0.24 -5.89
CA ILE A 21 17.31 0.19 -6.77
C ILE A 21 16.01 0.23 -5.96
N SER A 22 16.00 -0.38 -4.79
CA SER A 22 14.79 -0.51 -3.96
C SER A 22 14.75 0.46 -2.79
N PHE A 23 15.86 1.15 -2.45
CA PHE A 23 15.96 1.93 -1.21
C PHE A 23 14.91 3.04 -1.10
N GLY A 24 14.61 3.71 -2.20
CA GLY A 24 13.60 4.77 -2.18
C GLY A 24 12.18 4.28 -1.87
N PHE A 25 11.91 2.99 -2.04
CA PHE A 25 10.63 2.39 -1.68
C PHE A 25 10.37 2.44 -0.17
N PHE A 26 11.41 2.47 0.65
CA PHE A 26 11.33 2.72 2.10
C PHE A 26 10.62 4.05 2.41
N GLY A 27 11.00 5.15 1.74
CA GLY A 27 10.34 6.45 1.93
C GLY A 27 8.89 6.46 1.44
N VAL A 28 8.60 5.82 0.30
CA VAL A 28 7.23 5.69 -0.22
C VAL A 28 6.34 4.92 0.76
N GLN A 29 6.87 3.89 1.40
CA GLN A 29 6.11 3.09 2.37
C GLN A 29 5.89 3.81 3.70
N ILE A 30 6.77 4.71 4.11
CA ILE A 30 6.48 5.60 5.25
C ILE A 30 5.27 6.48 4.95
N ALA A 31 5.20 7.09 3.76
CA ALA A 31 4.05 7.90 3.37
C ALA A 31 2.76 7.08 3.37
N TYR A 32 2.80 5.88 2.80
CA TYR A 32 1.65 4.98 2.74
C TYR A 32 1.21 4.51 4.15
N ALA A 33 2.15 4.21 5.04
CA ALA A 33 1.85 3.81 6.41
C ALA A 33 1.24 4.95 7.23
N LEU A 34 1.78 6.16 7.12
CA LEU A 34 1.21 7.35 7.75
C LEU A 34 -0.21 7.61 7.27
N GLN A 35 -0.46 7.47 5.98
CA GLN A 35 -1.78 7.59 5.40
C GLN A 35 -2.73 6.52 5.96
N SER A 36 -2.38 5.24 5.87
CA SER A 36 -3.27 4.14 6.26
C SER A 36 -3.61 4.14 7.75
N ALA A 37 -2.70 4.57 8.62
CA ALA A 37 -2.93 4.64 10.05
C ALA A 37 -3.65 5.91 10.51
N ASN A 38 -3.51 7.04 9.80
CA ASN A 38 -3.94 8.34 10.31
C ASN A 38 -5.04 9.02 9.50
N VAL A 39 -5.34 8.61 8.27
CA VAL A 39 -6.36 9.29 7.44
C VAL A 39 -7.72 9.28 8.12
N SER A 40 -8.18 8.14 8.62
CA SER A 40 -9.46 8.07 9.35
C SER A 40 -9.46 8.97 10.59
N ARG A 41 -8.35 9.00 11.34
CA ARG A 41 -8.17 9.89 12.49
C ARG A 41 -8.23 11.37 12.09
N ILE A 42 -7.53 11.75 11.03
CA ILE A 42 -7.51 13.12 10.51
C ILE A 42 -8.93 13.55 10.11
N PHE A 43 -9.62 12.77 9.29
CA PHE A 43 -10.98 13.10 8.85
C PHE A 43 -11.98 13.14 10.00
N ALA A 44 -11.91 12.22 10.96
CA ALA A 44 -12.74 12.25 12.15
C ALA A 44 -12.48 13.52 12.98
N THR A 45 -11.21 13.90 13.16
CA THR A 45 -10.84 15.14 13.86
C THR A 45 -11.33 16.40 13.13
N LEU A 46 -11.37 16.38 11.80
CA LEU A 46 -11.92 17.47 10.97
C LEU A 46 -13.46 17.51 11.01
N GLY A 47 -14.12 16.56 11.67
CA GLY A 47 -15.56 16.52 11.86
C GLY A 47 -16.30 15.59 10.90
N ALA A 48 -15.62 14.61 10.27
CA ALA A 48 -16.29 13.60 9.47
C ALA A 48 -17.21 12.73 10.32
N ASP A 49 -18.45 12.57 9.88
CA ASP A 49 -19.38 11.62 10.47
C ASP A 49 -18.85 10.18 10.28
N PRO A 50 -18.80 9.34 11.33
CA PRO A 50 -18.38 7.94 11.23
C PRO A 50 -19.11 7.16 10.12
N HIS A 51 -20.38 7.47 9.87
CA HIS A 51 -21.17 6.81 8.81
C HIS A 51 -20.76 7.19 7.38
N THR A 52 -20.08 8.33 7.22
CA THR A 52 -19.59 8.80 5.91
C THR A 52 -18.08 8.62 5.75
N LEU A 53 -17.37 8.27 6.83
CA LEU A 53 -15.92 8.15 6.85
C LEU A 53 -15.38 7.15 5.81
N SER A 54 -16.11 6.06 5.57
CA SER A 54 -15.73 5.05 4.60
C SER A 54 -15.66 5.57 3.16
N TYR A 55 -16.44 6.58 2.80
CA TYR A 55 -16.44 7.12 1.44
C TYR A 55 -15.09 7.74 1.04
N PHE A 56 -14.34 8.29 1.99
CA PHE A 56 -13.01 8.83 1.72
C PHE A 56 -12.02 7.72 1.30
N TRP A 57 -12.25 6.48 1.78
CA TRP A 57 -11.44 5.32 1.45
C TRP A 57 -11.70 4.70 0.06
N ILE A 58 -12.59 5.30 -0.73
CA ILE A 58 -12.74 4.96 -2.15
C ILE A 58 -11.53 5.48 -2.95
N LEU A 59 -10.93 6.59 -2.53
CA LEU A 59 -9.88 7.29 -3.27
C LEU A 59 -8.60 6.46 -3.47
N PRO A 60 -8.01 5.80 -2.43
CA PRO A 60 -6.80 5.01 -2.58
C PRO A 60 -6.90 3.89 -3.64
N PRO A 61 -7.89 2.96 -3.58
CA PRO A 61 -7.99 1.91 -4.58
C PRO A 61 -8.35 2.45 -5.97
N LEU A 62 -9.12 3.54 -6.06
CA LEU A 62 -9.44 4.19 -7.33
C LEU A 62 -8.19 4.79 -7.98
N ALA A 63 -7.36 5.49 -7.20
CA ALA A 63 -6.08 6.00 -7.66
C ALA A 63 -5.16 4.85 -8.11
N GLY A 64 -5.11 3.74 -7.36
CA GLY A 64 -4.33 2.56 -7.72
C GLY A 64 -4.72 1.96 -9.07
N ILE A 65 -6.03 1.83 -9.34
CA ILE A 65 -6.53 1.29 -10.62
C ILE A 65 -6.22 2.22 -11.79
N ILE A 66 -6.31 3.52 -11.60
CA ILE A 66 -6.19 4.51 -12.69
C ILE A 66 -4.74 4.91 -12.90
N VAL A 67 -4.05 5.31 -11.83
CA VAL A 67 -2.72 5.95 -11.93
C VAL A 67 -1.63 4.95 -12.30
N GLN A 68 -1.63 3.76 -11.70
CA GLN A 68 -0.53 2.80 -11.92
C GLN A 68 -0.40 2.36 -13.38
N PRO A 69 -1.48 1.98 -14.13
CA PRO A 69 -1.39 1.64 -15.53
C PRO A 69 -0.98 2.84 -16.41
N ILE A 70 -1.50 4.04 -16.11
CA ILE A 70 -1.17 5.25 -16.85
C ILE A 70 0.32 5.57 -16.71
N VAL A 71 0.83 5.63 -15.48
CA VAL A 71 2.25 5.91 -15.20
C VAL A 71 3.14 4.80 -15.77
N GLY A 72 2.73 3.53 -15.65
CA GLY A 72 3.43 2.41 -16.29
C GLY A 72 3.60 2.64 -17.79
N SER A 73 2.50 2.86 -18.49
CA SER A 73 2.50 3.07 -19.94
C SER A 73 3.25 4.33 -20.36
N MET A 74 3.08 5.45 -19.65
CA MET A 74 3.78 6.69 -19.93
C MET A 74 5.28 6.53 -19.74
N SER A 75 5.71 5.92 -18.64
CA SER A 75 7.13 5.72 -18.35
C SER A 75 7.80 4.74 -19.32
N ASP A 76 7.06 3.82 -19.93
CA ASP A 76 7.58 2.94 -20.98
C ASP A 76 7.97 3.69 -22.26
N ARG A 77 7.35 4.84 -22.51
CA ARG A 77 7.57 5.65 -23.72
C ARG A 77 8.48 6.85 -23.48
N THR A 78 8.80 7.15 -22.25
CA THR A 78 9.60 8.32 -21.86
C THR A 78 11.07 7.93 -21.74
N TRP A 79 11.94 8.67 -22.39
CA TRP A 79 13.39 8.55 -22.23
C TRP A 79 13.98 9.93 -21.94
N THR A 80 14.59 10.07 -20.77
CA THR A 80 15.27 11.28 -20.35
C THR A 80 16.73 10.98 -20.02
N ARG A 81 17.50 12.02 -19.75
CA ARG A 81 18.89 11.88 -19.28
C ARG A 81 19.02 11.11 -17.96
N PHE A 82 17.95 11.05 -17.17
CA PHE A 82 17.91 10.33 -15.88
C PHE A 82 17.37 8.90 -16.04
N GLY A 83 16.87 8.53 -17.20
CA GLY A 83 16.21 7.27 -17.47
C GLY A 83 14.74 7.45 -17.82
N ARG A 84 13.98 6.35 -17.78
CA ARG A 84 12.55 6.34 -18.12
C ARG A 84 11.63 6.28 -16.88
N ARG A 85 12.07 5.64 -15.81
CA ARG A 85 11.30 5.44 -14.57
C ARG A 85 11.55 6.53 -13.54
N ILE A 86 12.81 6.94 -13.39
CA ILE A 86 13.27 7.90 -12.37
C ILE A 86 12.52 9.23 -12.41
N PRO A 87 12.22 9.87 -13.57
CA PRO A 87 11.48 11.11 -13.58
C PRO A 87 10.11 11.02 -12.95
N TYR A 88 9.35 9.96 -13.23
CA TYR A 88 8.01 9.74 -12.66
C TYR A 88 8.06 9.49 -11.16
N LEU A 89 9.02 8.66 -10.72
CA LEU A 89 9.28 8.38 -9.32
C LEU A 89 9.58 9.67 -8.56
N PHE A 90 10.46 10.51 -9.10
CA PHE A 90 10.88 11.74 -8.44
C PHE A 90 9.76 12.78 -8.39
N VAL A 91 9.04 13.01 -9.50
CA VAL A 91 7.91 13.93 -9.55
C VAL A 91 6.80 13.46 -8.62
N GLY A 92 6.45 12.17 -8.64
CA GLY A 92 5.48 11.60 -7.70
C GLY A 92 5.90 11.82 -6.24
N SER A 93 7.16 11.56 -5.90
CA SER A 93 7.67 11.80 -4.54
C SER A 93 7.63 13.29 -4.16
N LEU A 94 7.98 14.19 -5.07
CA LEU A 94 7.96 15.63 -4.82
C LEU A 94 6.54 16.14 -4.54
N VAL A 95 5.55 15.73 -5.35
CA VAL A 95 4.16 16.11 -5.14
C VAL A 95 3.64 15.50 -3.83
N ALA A 96 3.96 14.23 -3.54
CA ALA A 96 3.59 13.57 -2.28
C ALA A 96 4.13 14.32 -1.06
N VAL A 97 5.38 14.78 -1.10
CA VAL A 97 5.99 15.58 -0.02
C VAL A 97 5.21 16.86 0.28
N ILE A 98 4.84 17.60 -0.77
CA ILE A 98 4.05 18.83 -0.62
C ILE A 98 2.70 18.50 0.02
N VAL A 99 2.01 17.48 -0.47
CA VAL A 99 0.68 17.10 0.01
C VAL A 99 0.75 16.53 1.43
N MET A 100 1.78 15.77 1.78
CA MET A 100 2.01 15.30 3.16
C MET A 100 2.16 16.46 4.14
N CYS A 101 2.73 17.57 3.73
CA CYS A 101 2.82 18.77 4.56
C CYS A 101 1.47 19.52 4.67
N LEU A 102 0.62 19.44 3.64
CA LEU A 102 -0.64 20.18 3.59
C LEU A 102 -1.80 19.43 4.25
N MET A 103 -1.93 18.13 4.01
CA MET A 103 -3.10 17.33 4.40
C MET A 103 -3.39 17.35 5.91
N PRO A 104 -2.42 17.14 6.84
CA PRO A 104 -2.71 17.16 8.26
C PRO A 104 -3.02 18.58 8.80
N ASN A 105 -2.72 19.62 8.02
CA ASN A 105 -3.02 21.02 8.34
C ASN A 105 -4.37 21.49 7.79
N ALA A 106 -5.21 20.61 7.26
CA ALA A 106 -6.48 20.98 6.63
C ALA A 106 -7.38 21.86 7.52
N GLY A 107 -7.38 21.61 8.83
CA GLY A 107 -8.11 22.43 9.81
C GLY A 107 -7.64 23.89 9.89
N SER A 108 -6.39 24.17 9.55
CA SER A 108 -5.84 25.54 9.55
C SER A 108 -6.20 26.34 8.28
N PHE A 109 -6.69 25.67 7.23
CA PHE A 109 -7.07 26.30 5.97
C PHE A 109 -8.55 26.64 5.86
N THR A 110 -9.31 26.56 6.97
CA THR A 110 -10.77 26.82 6.99
C THR A 110 -11.16 28.20 6.49
N HIS A 111 -10.26 29.18 6.58
CA HIS A 111 -10.51 30.53 6.03
C HIS A 111 -10.62 30.56 4.50
N TYR A 112 -9.92 29.64 3.81
CA TYR A 112 -9.88 29.63 2.35
C TYR A 112 -10.82 28.60 1.74
N MET A 113 -11.01 27.46 2.41
CA MET A 113 -11.80 26.35 1.92
C MET A 113 -12.32 25.51 3.09
N ASN A 114 -13.45 24.83 2.90
CA ASN A 114 -13.94 23.86 3.88
C ASN A 114 -12.84 22.80 4.17
N ALA A 115 -12.51 22.58 5.44
CA ALA A 115 -11.43 21.69 5.88
C ALA A 115 -11.60 20.26 5.33
N MET A 116 -12.86 19.78 5.30
CA MET A 116 -13.17 18.44 4.77
C MET A 116 -12.87 18.34 3.26
N LEU A 117 -13.31 19.34 2.49
CA LEU A 117 -13.05 19.40 1.05
C LEU A 117 -11.55 19.50 0.77
N PHE A 118 -10.81 20.29 1.54
CA PHE A 118 -9.35 20.40 1.45
C PHE A 118 -8.68 19.05 1.75
N GLY A 119 -9.15 18.35 2.80
CA GLY A 119 -8.66 17.02 3.16
C GLY A 119 -8.89 15.99 2.04
N VAL A 120 -10.08 15.97 1.44
CA VAL A 120 -10.43 15.05 0.33
C VAL A 120 -9.54 15.30 -0.89
N ILE A 121 -9.37 16.56 -1.29
CA ILE A 121 -8.50 16.92 -2.42
C ILE A 121 -7.05 16.53 -2.12
N SER A 122 -6.58 16.81 -0.91
CA SER A 122 -5.23 16.44 -0.47
C SER A 122 -5.03 14.92 -0.47
N LEU A 123 -6.01 14.15 0.02
CA LEU A 123 -5.95 12.69 0.01
C LEU A 123 -5.88 12.14 -1.42
N MET A 124 -6.72 12.64 -2.32
CA MET A 124 -6.71 12.24 -3.73
C MET A 124 -5.34 12.54 -4.40
N LEU A 125 -4.77 13.71 -4.12
CA LEU A 125 -3.46 14.09 -4.65
C LEU A 125 -2.35 13.24 -4.02
N LEU A 126 -2.44 12.91 -2.72
CA LEU A 126 -1.48 12.05 -2.04
C LEU A 126 -1.50 10.65 -2.64
N ASP A 127 -2.67 10.04 -2.78
CA ASP A 127 -2.81 8.72 -3.38
C ASP A 127 -2.29 8.69 -4.82
N THR A 128 -2.63 9.67 -5.61
CA THR A 128 -2.15 9.81 -7.00
C THR A 128 -0.63 9.88 -7.04
N SER A 129 -0.03 10.74 -6.22
CA SER A 129 1.41 10.97 -6.22
C SER A 129 2.20 9.80 -5.63
N VAL A 130 1.70 9.16 -4.58
CA VAL A 130 2.31 7.96 -3.99
C VAL A 130 2.26 6.79 -4.98
N ASN A 131 1.13 6.56 -5.66
CA ASN A 131 1.03 5.54 -6.70
C ASN A 131 1.91 5.84 -7.90
N MET A 132 2.03 7.12 -8.29
CA MET A 132 2.95 7.56 -9.34
C MET A 132 4.42 7.29 -8.98
N ALA A 133 4.82 7.42 -7.72
CA ALA A 133 6.16 7.10 -7.25
C ALA A 133 6.37 5.58 -7.09
N MET A 134 5.38 4.87 -6.57
CA MET A 134 5.46 3.44 -6.24
C MET A 134 5.64 2.56 -7.47
N GLN A 135 4.91 2.84 -8.55
CA GLN A 135 4.91 2.00 -9.74
C GLN A 135 6.29 1.89 -10.40
N PRO A 136 7.05 2.97 -10.61
CA PRO A 136 8.42 2.90 -11.12
C PRO A 136 9.36 2.04 -10.26
N TYR A 137 9.26 2.10 -8.92
CA TYR A 137 10.09 1.25 -8.05
C TYR A 137 9.85 -0.24 -8.27
N LYS A 138 8.59 -0.65 -8.45
CA LYS A 138 8.26 -2.04 -8.78
C LYS A 138 8.82 -2.46 -10.13
N MET A 139 8.81 -1.55 -11.10
CA MET A 139 9.28 -1.81 -12.46
C MET A 139 10.80 -1.82 -12.58
N LEU A 140 11.53 -1.00 -11.83
CA LEU A 140 12.99 -0.94 -11.86
C LEU A 140 13.66 -2.29 -11.62
N VAL A 141 13.14 -3.09 -10.68
CA VAL A 141 13.63 -4.44 -10.41
C VAL A 141 13.47 -5.32 -11.65
N GLY A 142 12.31 -5.30 -12.29
CA GLY A 142 12.03 -6.04 -13.52
C GLY A 142 12.92 -5.62 -14.69
N ASP A 143 13.13 -4.29 -14.81
CA ASP A 143 13.88 -3.71 -15.91
C ASP A 143 15.40 -3.97 -15.80
N MET A 144 15.99 -3.87 -14.60
CA MET A 144 17.43 -3.81 -14.39
C MET A 144 18.04 -5.14 -13.92
N VAL A 145 17.27 -5.98 -13.21
CA VAL A 145 17.80 -7.17 -12.55
C VAL A 145 17.66 -8.38 -13.44
N ASN A 146 18.71 -9.26 -13.47
CA ASN A 146 18.65 -10.52 -14.19
C ASN A 146 17.71 -11.53 -13.50
N GLU A 147 17.27 -12.57 -14.23
CA GLU A 147 16.27 -13.53 -13.72
C GLU A 147 16.76 -14.27 -12.46
N GLU A 148 18.06 -14.60 -12.38
CA GLU A 148 18.64 -15.34 -11.25
C GLU A 148 18.60 -14.51 -9.95
N GLN A 149 18.74 -13.19 -10.04
CA GLN A 149 18.79 -12.28 -8.88
C GLN A 149 17.45 -11.63 -8.54
N LYS A 150 16.42 -11.79 -9.36
CA LYS A 150 15.09 -11.18 -9.10
C LYS A 150 14.52 -11.56 -7.73
N GLY A 151 14.68 -12.82 -7.33
CA GLY A 151 14.22 -13.27 -6.02
C GLY A 151 14.87 -12.49 -4.87
N LEU A 152 16.18 -12.30 -4.93
CA LEU A 152 16.92 -11.51 -3.93
C LEU A 152 16.51 -10.03 -3.98
N ALA A 153 16.38 -9.45 -5.18
CA ALA A 153 16.00 -8.05 -5.35
C ALA A 153 14.62 -7.75 -4.79
N TYR A 154 13.63 -8.62 -5.07
CA TYR A 154 12.28 -8.47 -4.50
C TYR A 154 12.25 -8.72 -2.98
N SER A 155 13.12 -9.59 -2.46
CA SER A 155 13.26 -9.76 -1.00
C SER A 155 13.81 -8.51 -0.34
N ILE A 156 14.82 -7.87 -0.91
CA ILE A 156 15.35 -6.57 -0.44
C ILE A 156 14.25 -5.50 -0.51
N GLN A 157 13.52 -5.44 -1.61
CA GLN A 157 12.42 -4.48 -1.77
C GLN A 157 11.32 -4.70 -0.73
N SER A 158 10.94 -5.94 -0.48
CA SER A 158 9.96 -6.30 0.55
C SER A 158 10.43 -5.95 1.95
N PHE A 159 11.70 -6.19 2.27
CA PHE A 159 12.30 -5.79 3.54
C PHE A 159 12.22 -4.27 3.74
N LEU A 160 12.65 -3.49 2.76
CA LEU A 160 12.61 -2.02 2.82
C LEU A 160 11.18 -1.47 2.91
N CYS A 161 10.25 -2.11 2.20
CA CYS A 161 8.83 -1.82 2.26
C CYS A 161 8.28 -1.99 3.69
N ASN A 162 8.51 -3.16 4.29
CA ASN A 162 8.03 -3.44 5.65
C ASN A 162 8.72 -2.57 6.71
N ALA A 163 10.02 -2.32 6.56
CA ALA A 163 10.76 -1.43 7.45
C ALA A 163 10.24 0.00 7.39
N GLY A 164 9.94 0.52 6.17
CA GLY A 164 9.31 1.82 5.99
C GLY A 164 7.93 1.90 6.62
N SER A 165 7.11 0.88 6.42
CA SER A 165 5.78 0.81 7.03
C SER A 165 5.85 0.81 8.56
N LEU A 166 6.74 0.02 9.13
CA LEU A 166 6.95 -0.05 10.59
C LEU A 166 7.33 1.31 11.17
N VAL A 167 8.29 2.00 10.54
CA VAL A 167 8.72 3.34 10.96
C VAL A 167 7.58 4.35 10.86
N GLY A 168 6.84 4.35 9.74
CA GLY A 168 5.71 5.26 9.54
C GLY A 168 4.58 5.05 10.55
N TYR A 169 4.26 3.81 10.86
CA TYR A 169 3.23 3.48 11.87
C TYR A 169 3.59 3.96 13.28
N LEU A 170 4.86 3.91 13.65
CA LEU A 170 5.30 4.24 15.00
C LEU A 170 5.50 5.74 15.25
N PHE A 171 5.62 6.57 14.22
CA PHE A 171 5.96 7.99 14.41
C PHE A 171 5.04 8.75 15.38
N PRO A 172 3.68 8.73 15.25
CA PRO A 172 2.85 9.49 16.17
C PRO A 172 2.99 9.05 17.62
N PHE A 173 3.14 7.74 17.87
CA PHE A 173 3.36 7.18 19.18
C PHE A 173 4.72 7.62 19.78
N LEU A 174 5.80 7.51 19.02
CA LEU A 174 7.13 7.91 19.46
C LEU A 174 7.19 9.40 19.77
N PHE A 175 6.56 10.24 18.95
CA PHE A 175 6.53 11.67 19.17
C PHE A 175 5.74 12.05 20.42
N ALA A 176 4.65 11.36 20.71
CA ALA A 176 3.93 11.53 21.97
C ALA A 176 4.78 11.11 23.18
N MET A 177 5.54 10.00 23.08
CA MET A 177 6.48 9.59 24.11
C MET A 177 7.62 10.63 24.35
N TRP A 178 8.02 11.34 23.31
CA TRP A 178 9.05 12.40 23.40
C TRP A 178 8.47 13.73 23.84
N GLY A 179 7.20 13.79 24.26
CA GLY A 179 6.55 14.97 24.81
C GLY A 179 5.95 15.93 23.80
N ILE A 180 5.82 15.52 22.51
CA ILE A 180 5.10 16.32 21.53
C ILE A 180 3.59 16.23 21.84
N GLN A 181 2.91 17.36 21.75
CA GLN A 181 1.51 17.48 22.10
C GLN A 181 0.61 16.61 21.23
N ASN A 182 -0.17 15.72 21.88
CA ASN A 182 -1.06 14.77 21.22
C ASN A 182 -2.54 15.20 21.25
N THR A 183 -2.81 16.41 21.73
CA THR A 183 -4.14 17.01 21.77
C THR A 183 -4.11 18.38 21.10
N ALA A 184 -5.22 18.78 20.49
CA ALA A 184 -5.36 20.07 19.82
C ALA A 184 -6.80 20.61 20.02
N ALA A 185 -7.04 21.84 19.60
CA ALA A 185 -8.38 22.40 19.55
C ALA A 185 -9.30 21.57 18.61
N PRO A 186 -10.63 21.56 18.86
CA PRO A 186 -11.58 20.89 17.96
C PRO A 186 -11.37 21.30 16.50
N GLY A 187 -11.35 20.34 15.59
CA GLY A 187 -11.11 20.56 14.16
C GLY A 187 -9.64 20.74 13.76
N ILE A 188 -8.71 20.65 14.69
CA ILE A 188 -7.26 20.74 14.45
C ILE A 188 -6.62 19.38 14.76
N VAL A 189 -5.78 18.91 13.85
CA VAL A 189 -5.04 17.66 14.00
C VAL A 189 -3.89 17.86 14.99
N PRO A 190 -3.63 16.91 15.93
CA PRO A 190 -2.53 17.04 16.91
C PRO A 190 -1.15 17.11 16.27
N ASP A 191 -0.25 17.81 16.94
CA ASP A 191 1.16 18.01 16.50
C ASP A 191 1.91 16.69 16.30
N THR A 192 1.62 15.66 17.09
CA THR A 192 2.20 14.31 16.89
C THR A 192 1.93 13.76 15.49
N VAL A 193 0.76 13.97 14.94
CA VAL A 193 0.41 13.55 13.58
C VAL A 193 1.03 14.48 12.56
N ILE A 194 0.91 15.80 12.75
CA ILE A 194 1.47 16.81 11.82
C ILE A 194 2.98 16.59 11.63
N TYR A 195 3.74 16.48 12.73
CA TYR A 195 5.19 16.25 12.65
C TYR A 195 5.55 14.89 12.09
N SER A 196 4.71 13.85 12.31
CA SER A 196 4.90 12.55 11.68
C SER A 196 4.86 12.65 10.15
N PHE A 197 3.91 13.39 9.61
CA PHE A 197 3.82 13.65 8.17
C PHE A 197 4.98 14.50 7.66
N TYR A 198 5.44 15.52 8.42
CA TYR A 198 6.59 16.34 8.04
C TYR A 198 7.89 15.53 7.98
N ILE A 199 8.17 14.73 9.00
CA ILE A 199 9.38 13.89 9.02
C ILE A 199 9.26 12.79 7.95
N GLY A 200 8.09 12.19 7.77
CA GLY A 200 7.84 11.25 6.68
C GLY A 200 8.08 11.86 5.30
N ALA A 201 7.65 13.12 5.10
CA ALA A 201 7.89 13.87 3.87
C ALA A 201 9.39 14.13 3.64
N VAL A 202 10.13 14.52 4.68
CA VAL A 202 11.59 14.71 4.60
C VAL A 202 12.29 13.40 4.23
N ILE A 203 11.91 12.28 4.85
CA ILE A 203 12.51 10.98 4.54
C ILE A 203 12.16 10.58 3.09
N LEU A 204 10.92 10.78 2.65
CA LEU A 204 10.48 10.46 1.29
C LEU A 204 11.31 11.21 0.25
N ILE A 205 11.49 12.52 0.41
CA ILE A 205 12.27 13.30 -0.57
C ILE A 205 13.75 12.94 -0.55
N LEU A 206 14.32 12.68 0.62
CA LEU A 206 15.71 12.21 0.73
C LEU A 206 15.92 10.86 0.06
N CYS A 207 14.97 9.92 0.23
CA CYS A 207 14.96 8.64 -0.45
C CYS A 207 14.81 8.80 -1.98
N GLY A 208 13.96 9.72 -2.43
CA GLY A 208 13.80 10.07 -3.84
C GLY A 208 15.09 10.63 -4.44
N ILE A 209 15.71 11.62 -3.80
CA ILE A 209 16.99 12.20 -4.21
C ILE A 209 18.08 11.11 -4.24
N TYR A 210 18.15 10.27 -3.21
CA TYR A 210 19.11 9.16 -3.16
C TYR A 210 18.96 8.25 -4.38
N THR A 211 17.72 7.90 -4.73
CA THR A 211 17.44 7.07 -5.91
C THR A 211 17.91 7.75 -7.20
N VAL A 212 17.59 9.03 -7.39
CA VAL A 212 18.03 9.80 -8.58
C VAL A 212 19.56 9.84 -8.73
N VAL A 213 20.27 9.95 -7.61
CA VAL A 213 21.74 10.06 -7.61
C VAL A 213 22.42 8.70 -7.79
N LYS A 214 21.89 7.65 -7.15
CA LYS A 214 22.56 6.35 -7.07
C LYS A 214 22.13 5.37 -8.14
N VAL A 215 20.90 5.45 -8.63
CA VAL A 215 20.36 4.53 -9.62
C VAL A 215 20.55 5.11 -11.02
N LYS A 216 21.27 4.39 -11.86
CA LYS A 216 21.42 4.71 -13.27
C LYS A 216 20.68 3.66 -14.09
N GLU A 217 19.60 4.05 -14.71
CA GLU A 217 18.85 3.17 -15.60
C GLU A 217 19.66 2.82 -16.86
N MET A 218 19.34 1.68 -17.46
CA MET A 218 19.96 1.27 -18.72
C MET A 218 19.66 2.28 -19.84
N PRO A 219 20.64 2.66 -20.66
CA PRO A 219 20.39 3.43 -21.88
C PRO A 219 19.43 2.71 -22.84
N PRO A 220 18.68 3.43 -23.72
CA PRO A 220 17.71 2.82 -24.63
C PRO A 220 18.25 1.63 -25.44
N LYS A 221 19.43 1.78 -26.00
CA LYS A 221 20.07 0.71 -26.82
C LYS A 221 20.34 -0.56 -26.02
N GLN A 222 20.86 -0.43 -24.79
CA GLN A 222 21.09 -1.59 -23.92
C GLN A 222 19.77 -2.22 -23.47
N PHE A 223 18.76 -1.39 -23.21
CA PHE A 223 17.45 -1.88 -22.83
C PHE A 223 16.83 -2.74 -23.93
N GLU A 224 16.89 -2.29 -25.19
CA GLU A 224 16.42 -3.06 -26.36
C GLU A 224 17.19 -4.36 -26.56
N GLU A 225 18.53 -4.36 -26.35
CA GLU A 225 19.36 -5.57 -26.44
C GLU A 225 18.96 -6.65 -25.43
N PHE A 226 18.59 -6.25 -24.21
CA PHE A 226 18.26 -7.19 -23.13
C PHE A 226 16.79 -7.62 -23.11
N HIS A 227 15.87 -6.79 -23.62
CA HIS A 227 14.44 -7.05 -23.55
C HIS A 227 13.80 -7.48 -24.86
N GLY A 228 14.53 -7.36 -25.98
CA GLY A 228 14.10 -7.87 -27.30
C GLY A 228 12.78 -7.29 -27.79
N ILE A 229 12.44 -6.03 -27.45
CA ILE A 229 11.17 -5.44 -27.78
C ILE A 229 11.08 -5.24 -29.29
N THR A 230 10.41 -6.15 -30.00
CA THR A 230 9.97 -5.93 -31.36
C THR A 230 8.68 -5.10 -31.37
N ALA A 231 8.57 -4.21 -32.35
CA ALA A 231 7.42 -3.32 -32.52
C ALA A 231 6.09 -4.10 -32.73
N GLU A 232 6.15 -5.39 -33.02
CA GLU A 232 5.00 -6.27 -33.25
C GLU A 232 4.36 -6.78 -31.95
N GLU A 233 5.11 -6.98 -30.87
CA GLU A 233 4.55 -7.38 -29.56
C GLU A 233 3.72 -6.29 -28.88
N LYS A 234 3.82 -5.05 -29.34
CA LYS A 234 2.99 -3.90 -28.85
C LYS A 234 1.56 -3.90 -29.38
N LYS A 235 1.17 -4.77 -30.29
CA LYS A 235 -0.13 -4.69 -31.02
C LYS A 235 -1.20 -5.70 -30.64
N GLU A 236 -0.91 -6.75 -29.94
CA GLU A 236 -1.96 -7.64 -29.46
C GLU A 236 -2.70 -6.98 -28.27
N LYS A 237 -3.76 -6.27 -28.57
CA LYS A 237 -4.76 -5.90 -27.56
C LYS A 237 -5.44 -7.17 -27.12
N SER A 238 -5.06 -7.69 -25.96
CA SER A 238 -5.84 -8.73 -25.31
C SER A 238 -7.26 -8.19 -25.09
N ASP A 239 -8.25 -8.86 -25.63
CA ASP A 239 -9.64 -8.54 -25.33
C ASP A 239 -9.94 -8.94 -23.89
N PHE A 240 -9.85 -7.95 -22.99
CA PHE A 240 -10.01 -8.14 -21.53
C PHE A 240 -11.38 -8.79 -21.20
N ILE A 241 -12.42 -8.47 -21.94
CA ILE A 241 -13.77 -9.02 -21.70
C ILE A 241 -13.77 -10.50 -22.05
N SER A 242 -13.20 -10.90 -23.19
CA SER A 242 -13.07 -12.29 -23.58
C SER A 242 -12.22 -13.09 -22.59
N LEU A 243 -11.10 -12.54 -22.12
CA LEU A 243 -10.26 -13.16 -21.10
C LEU A 243 -11.02 -13.38 -19.78
N LEU A 244 -11.83 -12.41 -19.36
CA LEU A 244 -12.62 -12.50 -18.14
C LEU A 244 -13.70 -13.59 -18.25
N LEU A 245 -14.41 -13.64 -19.38
CA LEU A 245 -15.47 -14.64 -19.63
C LEU A 245 -14.92 -16.08 -19.69
N HIS A 246 -13.68 -16.25 -20.16
CA HIS A 246 -13.01 -17.55 -20.26
C HIS A 246 -12.02 -17.80 -19.11
N ALA A 247 -12.07 -16.98 -18.05
CA ALA A 247 -11.17 -17.13 -16.91
C ALA A 247 -11.37 -18.50 -16.21
N PRO A 248 -10.29 -19.17 -15.80
CA PRO A 248 -10.39 -20.47 -15.15
C PRO A 248 -11.14 -20.36 -13.82
N LYS A 249 -11.80 -21.47 -13.42
CA LYS A 249 -12.56 -21.52 -12.16
C LYS A 249 -11.78 -21.03 -10.95
N VAL A 250 -10.45 -21.28 -10.92
CA VAL A 250 -9.55 -20.83 -9.86
C VAL A 250 -9.51 -19.30 -9.76
N PHE A 251 -9.54 -18.58 -10.88
CA PHE A 251 -9.58 -17.11 -10.91
C PHE A 251 -10.77 -16.59 -10.09
N TRP A 252 -11.97 -17.12 -10.34
CA TRP A 252 -13.19 -16.71 -9.67
C TRP A 252 -13.24 -17.15 -8.20
N THR A 253 -12.79 -18.38 -7.90
CA THR A 253 -12.80 -18.90 -6.53
C THR A 253 -11.85 -18.12 -5.63
N VAL A 254 -10.64 -17.88 -6.10
CA VAL A 254 -9.64 -17.08 -5.35
C VAL A 254 -10.06 -15.61 -5.33
N GLY A 255 -10.64 -15.09 -6.41
CA GLY A 255 -11.19 -13.74 -6.47
C GLY A 255 -12.28 -13.49 -5.44
N LEU A 256 -13.17 -14.46 -5.21
CA LEU A 256 -14.22 -14.38 -4.19
C LEU A 256 -13.62 -14.34 -2.76
N VAL A 257 -12.61 -15.17 -2.49
CA VAL A 257 -11.90 -15.13 -1.21
C VAL A 257 -11.20 -13.76 -1.01
N GLN A 258 -10.56 -13.26 -2.05
CA GLN A 258 -9.96 -11.93 -2.06
C GLN A 258 -10.99 -10.83 -1.78
N PHE A 259 -12.19 -10.95 -2.33
CA PHE A 259 -13.26 -9.97 -2.13
C PHE A 259 -13.55 -9.75 -0.64
N PHE A 260 -13.82 -10.82 0.10
CA PHE A 260 -14.12 -10.71 1.53
C PHE A 260 -12.91 -10.29 2.37
N SER A 261 -11.74 -10.80 2.02
CA SER A 261 -10.50 -10.48 2.74
C SER A 261 -10.14 -9.00 2.62
N TRP A 262 -10.15 -8.44 1.41
CA TRP A 262 -9.85 -7.03 1.19
C TRP A 262 -10.93 -6.09 1.74
N ALA A 263 -12.19 -6.52 1.74
CA ALA A 263 -13.27 -5.78 2.39
C ALA A 263 -13.05 -5.68 3.91
N ALA A 264 -12.63 -6.78 4.56
CA ALA A 264 -12.32 -6.79 5.98
C ALA A 264 -11.16 -5.83 6.33
N PHE A 265 -10.08 -5.84 5.55
CA PHE A 265 -8.97 -4.91 5.76
C PHE A 265 -9.35 -3.46 5.48
N MET A 266 -10.25 -3.20 4.52
CA MET A 266 -10.77 -1.86 4.28
C MET A 266 -11.51 -1.33 5.52
N TYR A 267 -12.34 -2.14 6.15
CA TYR A 267 -13.02 -1.75 7.39
C TYR A 267 -12.04 -1.58 8.56
N MET A 268 -10.97 -2.37 8.63
CA MET A 268 -9.91 -2.16 9.60
C MET A 268 -9.30 -0.76 9.45
N TRP A 269 -8.87 -0.36 8.27
CA TRP A 269 -8.27 0.97 8.07
C TRP A 269 -9.26 2.10 8.33
N THR A 270 -10.53 1.88 8.02
CA THR A 270 -11.58 2.91 8.18
C THR A 270 -11.98 3.10 9.63
N TYR A 271 -12.23 2.02 10.37
CA TYR A 271 -12.96 2.08 11.64
C TYR A 271 -12.13 1.73 12.88
N THR A 272 -10.91 1.21 12.75
CA THR A 272 -10.12 0.77 13.91
C THR A 272 -9.93 1.89 14.94
N ASN A 273 -9.62 3.12 14.51
CA ASN A 273 -9.39 4.20 15.44
C ASN A 273 -10.62 4.49 16.33
N GLY A 274 -11.77 4.63 15.72
CA GLY A 274 -13.04 4.85 16.46
C GLY A 274 -13.40 3.65 17.35
N ALA A 275 -13.27 2.44 16.84
CA ALA A 275 -13.58 1.22 17.57
C ALA A 275 -12.69 1.04 18.81
N ILE A 276 -11.39 1.25 18.70
CA ILE A 276 -10.45 1.13 19.81
C ILE A 276 -10.64 2.29 20.80
N ALA A 277 -10.84 3.51 20.33
CA ALA A 277 -11.13 4.64 21.19
C ALA A 277 -12.37 4.38 22.06
N HIS A 278 -13.42 3.82 21.48
CA HIS A 278 -14.63 3.47 22.20
C HIS A 278 -14.40 2.30 23.16
N ASN A 279 -13.82 1.19 22.69
CA ASN A 279 -13.72 -0.05 23.46
C ASN A 279 -12.67 -0.01 24.58
N VAL A 280 -11.56 0.69 24.40
CA VAL A 280 -10.43 0.70 25.33
C VAL A 280 -10.35 1.99 26.13
N TRP A 281 -10.57 3.15 25.47
CA TRP A 281 -10.54 4.46 26.13
C TRP A 281 -11.90 5.01 26.52
N GLY A 282 -13.00 4.32 26.18
CA GLY A 282 -14.36 4.69 26.55
C GLY A 282 -14.84 6.01 25.99
N THR A 283 -14.30 6.46 24.86
CA THR A 283 -14.61 7.76 24.26
C THR A 283 -14.91 7.67 22.78
N GLY A 284 -15.94 8.42 22.35
CA GLY A 284 -16.20 8.70 20.92
C GLY A 284 -15.90 10.16 20.54
N ASP A 285 -15.48 10.98 21.50
CA ASP A 285 -15.15 12.38 21.25
C ASP A 285 -13.78 12.50 20.60
N THR A 286 -13.76 12.91 19.33
CA THR A 286 -12.56 13.05 18.51
C THR A 286 -11.59 14.11 19.00
N SER A 287 -12.03 15.05 19.83
CA SER A 287 -11.20 16.09 20.45
C SER A 287 -10.58 15.63 21.78
N SER A 288 -11.02 14.51 22.35
CA SER A 288 -10.55 14.02 23.63
C SER A 288 -9.12 13.46 23.55
N ALA A 289 -8.37 13.56 24.65
CA ALA A 289 -7.05 12.97 24.79
C ALA A 289 -7.08 11.45 24.53
N GLY A 290 -8.09 10.75 25.06
CA GLY A 290 -8.27 9.31 24.88
C GLY A 290 -8.42 8.89 23.42
N TYR A 291 -9.18 9.65 22.61
CA TYR A 291 -9.31 9.39 21.18
C TYR A 291 -7.97 9.55 20.44
N GLN A 292 -7.21 10.55 20.79
CA GLN A 292 -5.92 10.82 20.18
C GLN A 292 -4.84 9.81 20.63
N GLU A 293 -4.90 9.33 21.87
CA GLU A 293 -4.06 8.22 22.34
C GLU A 293 -4.40 6.91 21.62
N ALA A 294 -5.68 6.60 21.45
CA ALA A 294 -6.14 5.47 20.64
C ALA A 294 -5.57 5.54 19.21
N GLY A 295 -5.56 6.72 18.60
CA GLY A 295 -4.98 6.94 17.27
C GLY A 295 -3.48 6.62 17.21
N ASN A 296 -2.70 7.00 18.22
CA ASN A 296 -1.29 6.61 18.31
C ASN A 296 -1.14 5.10 18.50
N TRP A 297 -2.02 4.49 19.29
CA TRP A 297 -2.03 3.04 19.55
C TRP A 297 -2.39 2.23 18.30
N VAL A 298 -3.27 2.74 17.42
CA VAL A 298 -3.55 2.14 16.11
C VAL A 298 -2.26 1.96 15.32
N GLY A 299 -1.39 2.97 15.30
CA GLY A 299 -0.07 2.86 14.66
C GLY A 299 0.76 1.71 15.25
N VAL A 300 0.81 1.59 16.58
CA VAL A 300 1.50 0.49 17.28
C VAL A 300 0.92 -0.86 16.89
N LEU A 301 -0.41 -0.98 16.84
CA LEU A 301 -1.08 -2.22 16.46
C LEU A 301 -0.80 -2.61 15.00
N PHE A 302 -0.78 -1.65 14.08
CA PHE A 302 -0.40 -1.90 12.69
C PHE A 302 1.07 -2.28 12.54
N ALA A 303 1.95 -1.74 13.39
CA ALA A 303 3.34 -2.18 13.48
C ALA A 303 3.45 -3.64 13.95
N VAL A 304 2.69 -4.03 14.98
CA VAL A 304 2.61 -5.41 15.47
C VAL A 304 2.04 -6.34 14.40
N GLN A 305 1.01 -5.92 13.67
CA GLN A 305 0.47 -6.64 12.52
C GLN A 305 1.55 -6.87 11.45
N ALA A 306 2.33 -5.85 11.11
CA ALA A 306 3.39 -5.94 10.11
C ALA A 306 4.48 -6.94 10.56
N ILE A 307 4.88 -6.93 11.82
CA ILE A 307 5.84 -7.90 12.39
C ILE A 307 5.25 -9.31 12.33
N GLY A 308 4.01 -9.51 12.77
CA GLY A 308 3.30 -10.78 12.68
C GLY A 308 3.23 -11.31 11.24
N SER A 309 2.97 -10.43 10.29
CA SER A 309 2.95 -10.76 8.86
C SER A 309 4.31 -11.26 8.37
N VAL A 310 5.40 -10.59 8.71
CA VAL A 310 6.76 -11.01 8.31
C VAL A 310 7.09 -12.37 8.91
N CYS A 311 6.83 -12.57 10.20
CA CYS A 311 7.07 -13.85 10.86
C CYS A 311 6.27 -14.99 10.21
N TRP A 312 4.99 -14.76 9.92
CA TRP A 312 4.14 -15.75 9.29
C TRP A 312 4.53 -16.05 7.85
N ALA A 313 4.96 -15.04 7.10
CA ALA A 313 5.44 -15.22 5.74
C ALA A 313 6.62 -16.19 5.63
N LEU A 314 7.47 -16.27 6.66
CA LEU A 314 8.56 -17.23 6.74
C LEU A 314 8.07 -18.67 6.97
N LEU A 315 6.90 -18.84 7.60
CA LEU A 315 6.30 -20.14 7.89
C LEU A 315 5.40 -20.64 6.75
N LEU A 316 4.85 -19.75 5.93
CA LEU A 316 3.94 -20.11 4.82
C LEU A 316 4.52 -21.16 3.85
N PRO A 317 5.80 -21.12 3.46
CA PRO A 317 6.38 -22.15 2.57
C PRO A 317 6.43 -23.55 3.19
N MET A 318 6.36 -23.66 4.52
CA MET A 318 6.39 -24.96 5.21
C MET A 318 5.08 -25.75 5.05
N PHE A 319 3.99 -25.11 4.66
CA PHE A 319 2.74 -25.79 4.41
C PHE A 319 2.79 -26.59 3.09
N LYS A 320 2.58 -27.91 3.19
CA LYS A 320 2.53 -28.80 2.02
C LYS A 320 1.44 -28.40 1.03
N SER A 321 0.32 -27.92 1.52
CA SER A 321 -0.81 -27.44 0.71
C SER A 321 -0.98 -25.93 0.86
N ARG A 322 -0.84 -25.20 -0.26
CA ARG A 322 -1.06 -23.75 -0.29
C ARG A 322 -2.49 -23.35 0.10
N LYS A 323 -3.48 -24.19 -0.26
CA LYS A 323 -4.88 -23.96 0.11
C LYS A 323 -5.06 -24.04 1.63
N VAL A 324 -4.46 -25.04 2.27
CA VAL A 324 -4.53 -25.19 3.75
C VAL A 324 -3.83 -24.02 4.43
N GLY A 325 -2.61 -23.66 4.00
CA GLY A 325 -1.90 -22.51 4.55
C GLY A 325 -2.69 -21.21 4.41
N TYR A 326 -3.29 -20.97 3.24
CA TYR A 326 -4.11 -19.80 3.00
C TYR A 326 -5.37 -19.79 3.86
N SER A 327 -6.13 -20.89 3.88
CA SER A 327 -7.38 -20.99 4.67
C SER A 327 -7.11 -20.82 6.17
N LEU A 328 -6.08 -21.49 6.71
CA LEU A 328 -5.71 -21.36 8.12
C LEU A 328 -5.36 -19.91 8.47
N SER A 329 -4.56 -19.25 7.63
CA SER A 329 -4.18 -17.85 7.84
C SER A 329 -5.39 -16.93 7.89
N LEU A 330 -6.36 -17.11 6.98
CA LEU A 330 -7.59 -16.32 6.96
C LEU A 330 -8.49 -16.59 8.16
N VAL A 331 -8.60 -17.84 8.62
CA VAL A 331 -9.34 -18.19 9.84
C VAL A 331 -8.71 -17.54 11.06
N LEU A 332 -7.38 -17.63 11.21
CA LEU A 332 -6.67 -16.96 12.29
C LEU A 332 -6.85 -15.45 12.26
N GLY A 333 -6.76 -14.82 11.08
CA GLY A 333 -7.05 -13.40 10.93
C GLY A 333 -8.49 -13.03 11.27
N GLY A 334 -9.46 -13.87 10.88
CA GLY A 334 -10.86 -13.70 11.26
C GLY A 334 -11.07 -13.76 12.78
N VAL A 335 -10.43 -14.71 13.46
CA VAL A 335 -10.40 -14.76 14.94
C VAL A 335 -9.77 -13.49 15.50
N GLY A 336 -8.67 -12.99 14.91
CA GLY A 336 -8.06 -11.72 15.27
C GLY A 336 -9.05 -10.55 15.17
N PHE A 337 -9.77 -10.41 14.05
CA PHE A 337 -10.79 -9.36 13.88
C PHE A 337 -11.92 -9.47 14.89
N ILE A 338 -12.47 -10.67 15.11
CA ILE A 338 -13.57 -10.88 16.06
C ILE A 338 -13.09 -10.58 17.50
N SER A 339 -11.88 -10.98 17.85
CA SER A 339 -11.34 -10.77 19.19
C SER A 339 -11.16 -9.29 19.55
N THR A 340 -10.96 -8.41 18.57
CA THR A 340 -10.86 -6.95 18.84
C THR A 340 -12.13 -6.39 19.46
N PHE A 341 -13.30 -6.96 19.19
CA PHE A 341 -14.56 -6.55 19.78
C PHE A 341 -14.65 -6.88 21.27
N PHE A 342 -14.09 -8.00 21.71
CA PHE A 342 -14.19 -8.50 23.09
C PHE A 342 -13.02 -8.03 23.98
N ILE A 343 -11.92 -7.55 23.39
CA ILE A 343 -10.74 -7.14 24.12
C ILE A 343 -10.82 -5.64 24.42
N HIS A 344 -10.81 -5.31 25.72
CA HIS A 344 -10.82 -3.94 26.23
C HIS A 344 -9.46 -3.50 26.80
N ASP A 345 -8.47 -4.37 26.79
CA ASP A 345 -7.09 -4.06 27.21
C ASP A 345 -6.22 -3.77 25.98
N GLN A 346 -5.52 -2.64 26.02
CA GLN A 346 -4.70 -2.19 24.89
C GLN A 346 -3.57 -3.16 24.54
N TYR A 347 -2.97 -3.84 25.54
CA TYR A 347 -1.84 -4.76 25.31
C TYR A 347 -2.30 -6.11 24.79
N LEU A 348 -3.45 -6.60 25.24
CA LEU A 348 -4.03 -7.84 24.73
C LEU A 348 -4.43 -7.74 23.26
N LEU A 349 -4.69 -6.55 22.74
CA LEU A 349 -4.91 -6.31 21.31
C LEU A 349 -3.72 -6.69 20.43
N PHE A 350 -2.50 -6.78 21.00
CA PHE A 350 -1.35 -7.30 20.25
C PHE A 350 -1.58 -8.72 19.72
N VAL A 351 -2.24 -9.57 20.49
CA VAL A 351 -2.57 -10.94 20.04
C VAL A 351 -3.49 -10.90 18.83
N SER A 352 -4.54 -10.05 18.87
CA SER A 352 -5.47 -9.86 17.76
C SER A 352 -4.73 -9.40 16.49
N TYR A 353 -3.84 -8.42 16.61
CA TYR A 353 -3.15 -7.85 15.46
C TYR A 353 -2.02 -8.73 14.92
N VAL A 354 -1.40 -9.58 15.74
CA VAL A 354 -0.52 -10.65 15.25
C VAL A 354 -1.30 -11.63 14.37
N LEU A 355 -2.49 -12.07 14.81
CA LEU A 355 -3.34 -12.98 14.04
C LEU A 355 -3.84 -12.33 12.74
N ILE A 356 -4.21 -11.04 12.75
CA ILE A 356 -4.56 -10.27 11.55
C ILE A 356 -3.35 -10.18 10.61
N GLY A 357 -2.14 -10.04 11.16
CA GLY A 357 -0.89 -10.09 10.39
C GLY A 357 -0.68 -11.39 9.63
N PHE A 358 -1.11 -12.53 10.18
CA PHE A 358 -1.05 -13.82 9.49
C PHE A 358 -1.93 -13.85 8.25
N ALA A 359 -3.15 -13.31 8.34
CA ALA A 359 -4.02 -13.16 7.17
C ALA A 359 -3.41 -12.22 6.15
N TRP A 360 -2.84 -11.10 6.57
CA TRP A 360 -2.19 -10.14 5.69
C TRP A 360 -1.06 -10.76 4.86
N ALA A 361 -0.16 -11.52 5.51
CA ALA A 361 0.92 -12.23 4.83
C ALA A 361 0.40 -13.19 3.75
N ALA A 362 -0.63 -13.97 4.10
CA ALA A 362 -1.20 -14.94 3.19
C ALA A 362 -1.96 -14.31 2.03
N MET A 363 -2.70 -13.21 2.27
CA MET A 363 -3.42 -12.46 1.24
C MET A 363 -2.49 -11.85 0.18
N LEU A 364 -1.30 -11.43 0.56
CA LEU A 364 -0.33 -10.87 -0.39
C LEU A 364 0.37 -11.95 -1.22
N ALA A 365 0.62 -13.13 -0.65
CA ALA A 365 1.44 -14.16 -1.27
C ALA A 365 0.63 -15.25 -1.99
N MET A 366 -0.41 -15.78 -1.35
CA MET A 366 -1.07 -17.01 -1.80
C MET A 366 -1.95 -16.87 -3.04
N PRO A 367 -2.78 -15.82 -3.19
CA PRO A 367 -3.67 -15.69 -4.34
C PRO A 367 -2.94 -15.65 -5.68
N PHE A 368 -1.89 -14.83 -5.76
CA PHE A 368 -1.06 -14.74 -6.97
C PHE A 368 -0.33 -16.05 -7.26
N THR A 369 0.17 -16.72 -6.23
CA THR A 369 0.87 -18.00 -6.37
C THR A 369 -0.09 -19.11 -6.82
N ILE A 370 -1.33 -19.14 -6.32
CA ILE A 370 -2.34 -20.12 -6.71
C ILE A 370 -2.78 -19.85 -8.16
N LEU A 371 -3.00 -18.59 -8.53
CA LEU A 371 -3.40 -18.20 -9.88
C LEU A 371 -2.32 -18.53 -10.89
N THR A 372 -1.08 -18.15 -10.67
CA THR A 372 0.03 -18.37 -11.60
C THR A 372 0.33 -19.83 -11.86
N ASN A 373 0.04 -20.71 -10.90
CA ASN A 373 0.14 -22.16 -11.12
C ASN A 373 -1.03 -22.76 -11.93
N SER A 374 -2.11 -22.01 -12.08
CA SER A 374 -3.34 -22.50 -12.75
C SER A 374 -3.54 -21.89 -14.13
N VAL A 375 -2.81 -20.82 -14.43
CA VAL A 375 -2.84 -20.11 -15.71
C VAL A 375 -1.45 -20.24 -16.34
N SER A 376 -1.39 -20.80 -17.54
CA SER A 376 -0.15 -20.93 -18.31
C SER A 376 -0.29 -20.22 -19.65
N GLY A 377 0.84 -19.74 -20.21
CA GLY A 377 0.92 -19.24 -21.58
C GLY A 377 0.90 -17.72 -21.75
N LYS A 378 0.66 -17.27 -22.98
CA LYS A 378 0.78 -15.86 -23.43
C LYS A 378 -0.06 -14.84 -22.64
N ASN A 379 -1.16 -15.26 -22.00
CA ASN A 379 -2.11 -14.36 -21.35
C ASN A 379 -1.85 -14.19 -19.83
N MET A 380 -0.78 -14.75 -19.28
CA MET A 380 -0.47 -14.68 -17.86
C MET A 380 -0.49 -13.24 -17.32
N GLY A 381 0.19 -12.32 -18.02
CA GLY A 381 0.25 -10.92 -17.61
C GLY A 381 -1.12 -10.22 -17.62
N ALA A 382 -1.95 -10.54 -18.61
CA ALA A 382 -3.30 -10.01 -18.70
C ALA A 382 -4.19 -10.52 -17.57
N TYR A 383 -4.12 -11.83 -17.25
CA TYR A 383 -4.84 -12.38 -16.09
C TYR A 383 -4.37 -11.80 -14.77
N LEU A 384 -3.07 -11.57 -14.57
CA LEU A 384 -2.56 -10.93 -13.36
C LEU A 384 -3.05 -9.48 -13.24
N GLY A 385 -3.11 -8.75 -14.37
CA GLY A 385 -3.68 -7.41 -14.41
C GLY A 385 -5.17 -7.39 -14.04
N LEU A 386 -5.97 -8.29 -14.63
CA LEU A 386 -7.40 -8.45 -14.29
C LEU A 386 -7.59 -8.86 -12.82
N PHE A 387 -6.70 -9.72 -12.31
CA PHE A 387 -6.75 -10.20 -10.93
C PHE A 387 -6.48 -9.08 -9.91
N ASN A 388 -5.76 -8.01 -10.28
CA ASN A 388 -5.65 -6.83 -9.43
C ASN A 388 -7.01 -6.17 -9.17
N GLY A 389 -7.98 -6.32 -10.07
CA GLY A 389 -9.37 -5.92 -9.84
C GLY A 389 -10.00 -6.60 -8.62
N THR A 390 -9.62 -7.85 -8.30
CA THR A 390 -10.10 -8.57 -7.11
C THR A 390 -9.56 -7.99 -5.79
N ILE A 391 -8.60 -7.07 -5.86
CA ILE A 391 -8.06 -6.30 -4.75
C ILE A 391 -8.82 -4.97 -4.60
N CYS A 392 -8.93 -4.23 -5.68
CA CYS A 392 -9.43 -2.86 -5.65
C CYS A 392 -10.97 -2.77 -5.60
N ILE A 393 -11.67 -3.63 -6.36
CA ILE A 393 -13.14 -3.64 -6.39
C ILE A 393 -13.76 -3.90 -5.02
N PRO A 394 -13.34 -4.92 -4.24
CA PRO A 394 -13.89 -5.14 -2.90
C PRO A 394 -13.63 -3.98 -1.95
N GLN A 395 -12.51 -3.29 -2.07
CA GLN A 395 -12.21 -2.10 -1.26
C GLN A 395 -13.19 -0.97 -1.58
N ILE A 396 -13.47 -0.71 -2.86
CA ILE A 396 -14.45 0.29 -3.29
C ILE A 396 -15.86 -0.09 -2.80
N VAL A 397 -16.25 -1.35 -2.98
CA VAL A 397 -17.57 -1.84 -2.53
C VAL A 397 -17.70 -1.73 -1.00
N ALA A 398 -16.68 -2.15 -0.25
CA ALA A 398 -16.67 -2.04 1.20
C ALA A 398 -16.77 -0.57 1.67
N ALA A 399 -16.05 0.33 1.00
CA ALA A 399 -16.11 1.76 1.31
C ALA A 399 -17.50 2.36 1.04
N LEU A 400 -18.17 1.95 -0.04
CA LEU A 400 -19.53 2.39 -0.37
C LEU A 400 -20.59 1.88 0.63
N VAL A 401 -20.44 0.65 1.10
CA VAL A 401 -21.42 -0.02 1.96
C VAL A 401 -21.16 0.20 3.45
N GLY A 402 -19.92 0.54 3.82
CA GLY A 402 -19.46 0.58 5.21
C GLY A 402 -20.29 1.45 6.13
N GLY A 403 -20.62 2.67 5.69
CA GLY A 403 -21.47 3.58 6.47
C GLY A 403 -22.90 3.05 6.69
N SER A 404 -23.45 2.34 5.70
CA SER A 404 -24.77 1.71 5.83
C SER A 404 -24.74 0.52 6.80
N LEU A 405 -23.68 -0.29 6.76
CA LEU A 405 -23.49 -1.38 7.72
C LEU A 405 -23.34 -0.86 9.16
N LEU A 406 -22.60 0.23 9.34
CA LEU A 406 -22.41 0.83 10.67
C LEU A 406 -23.73 1.33 11.29
N ARG A 407 -24.71 1.69 10.47
CA ARG A 407 -26.05 2.10 10.95
C ARG A 407 -26.95 0.93 11.39
N LEU A 408 -26.61 -0.30 10.97
CA LEU A 408 -27.38 -1.50 11.30
C LEU A 408 -26.93 -2.17 12.59
N ILE A 409 -25.76 -1.79 13.08
CA ILE A 409 -25.14 -2.30 14.30
C ILE A 409 -25.29 -1.25 15.41
#